data_f8efb679e05951553122beefa7960c56
#
_entry.id   f8efb679e05951553122beefa7960c56
#
_cell.length_a   1.000
_cell.length_b   1.000
_cell.length_c   1.000
_cell.angle_alpha   90.00
_cell.angle_beta   90.00
_cell.angle_gamma   90.00
#
_symmetry.space_group_name_H-M   'P 1'
#
loop_
_entity.id
_entity.type
_entity.pdbx_description
1 polymer ?
#
loop_
_entity_poly.entity_id
_entity_poly.type
_entity_poly.pdbx_seq_one_letter_code
_entity_poly.pdbx_strand_id
1 'polypeptide(L)'
;LGKPILIGREAQVARTMKQMGVPDGALEIVNARLSDRNADYTDYLYARLRRRGYLKRDAQRLVNQDRNVFGCCMLAHGDADGMVTGVTRNYDVCLTDVLLSLDPLPDADVIGMSMVINRGKTIFIADTSVNELPDGEQLAGIAKEAVVAVKRLGFVPRVAFLSYSTFGNPMGERAEKVRDAVAILDECGDCDFEYEGDIAADVALNPSHKILYPFSRLSGEANILVMPAIHSASISTKLLEGMSRATVIGPVLLGLSKSVQIASLGATVNDLVNLATVAAFDIDRVGS
;
A
#
# COMPACT_ATOMS: atom_id res chain seq x y z
N LEU A 1 -8.86 5.93 17.80
CA LEU A 1 -8.22 5.99 16.49
C LEU A 1 -8.37 7.37 15.84
N GLY A 2 -9.54 7.98 15.82
CA GLY A 2 -9.79 9.27 15.20
C GLY A 2 -11.27 9.59 15.12
N LYS A 3 -11.59 10.79 14.66
CA LYS A 3 -12.97 11.26 14.40
C LYS A 3 -13.25 11.03 12.90
N PRO A 4 -14.17 10.15 12.51
CA PRO A 4 -14.46 9.90 11.11
C PRO A 4 -15.27 11.04 10.49
N ILE A 5 -14.92 11.41 9.25
CA ILE A 5 -15.67 12.32 8.38
C ILE A 5 -16.18 11.49 7.20
N LEU A 6 -17.50 11.51 6.98
CA LEU A 6 -18.13 10.76 5.90
C LEU A 6 -18.34 11.65 4.66
N ILE A 7 -17.74 11.26 3.52
CA ILE A 7 -17.93 11.96 2.26
C ILE A 7 -19.11 11.36 1.51
N GLY A 8 -20.21 12.13 1.36
CA GLY A 8 -21.41 11.63 0.69
C GLY A 8 -22.54 12.62 0.62
N ARG A 9 -23.67 12.17 0.03
CA ARG A 9 -24.91 12.95 0.04
C ARG A 9 -25.51 12.92 1.43
N GLU A 10 -25.61 14.06 2.08
CA GLU A 10 -26.03 14.20 3.48
C GLU A 10 -27.31 13.43 3.80
N ALA A 11 -28.38 13.66 3.04
CA ALA A 11 -29.67 12.98 3.25
C ALA A 11 -29.60 11.45 3.10
N GLN A 12 -28.71 10.94 2.25
CA GLN A 12 -28.54 9.50 2.05
C GLN A 12 -27.72 8.90 3.19
N VAL A 13 -26.63 9.55 3.59
CA VAL A 13 -25.77 9.10 4.68
C VAL A 13 -26.54 9.13 6.00
N ALA A 14 -27.23 10.23 6.31
CA ALA A 14 -28.05 10.35 7.51
C ALA A 14 -29.14 9.27 7.60
N ARG A 15 -29.80 8.94 6.47
CA ARG A 15 -30.77 7.84 6.43
C ARG A 15 -30.13 6.49 6.79
N THR A 16 -28.96 6.21 6.22
CA THR A 16 -28.23 4.97 6.51
C THR A 16 -27.78 4.92 7.96
N MET A 17 -27.24 6.01 8.51
CA MET A 17 -26.87 6.13 9.92
C MET A 17 -28.05 5.80 10.83
N LYS A 18 -29.22 6.39 10.55
CA LYS A 18 -30.44 6.11 11.31
C LYS A 18 -30.87 4.65 11.24
N GLN A 19 -30.78 4.01 10.07
CA GLN A 19 -31.09 2.58 9.91
C GLN A 19 -30.14 1.68 10.72
N MET A 20 -28.89 2.12 10.91
CA MET A 20 -27.87 1.41 11.68
C MET A 20 -27.86 1.79 13.17
N GLY A 21 -28.77 2.63 13.62
CA GLY A 21 -28.86 3.05 15.02
C GLY A 21 -27.78 4.04 15.44
N VAL A 22 -27.09 4.69 14.48
CA VAL A 22 -26.13 5.75 14.77
C VAL A 22 -26.88 7.06 14.99
N PRO A 23 -26.68 7.77 16.12
CA PRO A 23 -27.40 9.01 16.43
C PRO A 23 -27.16 10.11 15.38
N ASP A 24 -28.16 10.94 15.14
CA ASP A 24 -28.01 12.12 14.30
C ASP A 24 -26.93 13.06 14.86
N GLY A 25 -26.05 13.56 13.99
CA GLY A 25 -24.94 14.43 14.38
C GLY A 25 -23.75 13.74 15.05
N ALA A 26 -23.77 12.41 15.21
CA ALA A 26 -22.64 11.66 15.79
C ALA A 26 -21.39 11.67 14.88
N LEU A 27 -21.59 11.79 13.56
CA LEU A 27 -20.52 11.84 12.56
C LEU A 27 -20.66 13.09 11.68
N GLU A 28 -19.54 13.65 11.31
CA GLU A 28 -19.48 14.75 10.35
C GLU A 28 -19.72 14.20 8.94
N ILE A 29 -20.58 14.86 8.17
CA ILE A 29 -20.89 14.49 6.79
C ILE A 29 -20.52 15.66 5.88
N VAL A 30 -19.65 15.41 4.91
CA VAL A 30 -19.22 16.39 3.92
C VAL A 30 -19.77 16.00 2.55
N ASN A 31 -20.47 16.91 1.91
CA ASN A 31 -20.95 16.75 0.53
C ASN A 31 -19.95 17.40 -0.43
N ALA A 32 -19.17 16.57 -1.14
CA ALA A 32 -18.17 17.04 -2.10
C ALA A 32 -18.74 18.05 -3.12
N ARG A 33 -20.01 17.94 -3.49
CA ARG A 33 -20.62 18.82 -4.48
C ARG A 33 -20.98 20.21 -3.93
N LEU A 34 -21.19 20.32 -2.62
CA LEU A 34 -21.70 21.52 -1.96
C LEU A 34 -20.67 22.14 -1.01
N SER A 35 -19.46 21.63 -0.97
CA SER A 35 -18.43 22.11 -0.07
C SER A 35 -17.92 23.50 -0.46
N ASP A 36 -17.77 24.36 0.52
CA ASP A 36 -17.18 25.71 0.34
C ASP A 36 -15.70 25.64 -0.06
N ARG A 37 -15.03 24.49 0.13
CA ARG A 37 -13.64 24.24 -0.24
C ARG A 37 -13.45 23.91 -1.72
N ASN A 38 -14.51 23.77 -2.51
CA ASN A 38 -14.44 23.33 -3.91
C ASN A 38 -13.58 24.22 -4.81
N ALA A 39 -13.55 25.53 -4.55
CA ALA A 39 -12.71 26.45 -5.31
C ALA A 39 -11.22 26.18 -5.07
N ASP A 40 -10.80 26.06 -3.79
CA ASP A 40 -9.41 25.80 -3.39
C ASP A 40 -8.93 24.44 -3.90
N TYR A 41 -9.76 23.39 -3.73
CA TYR A 41 -9.44 22.05 -4.22
C TYR A 41 -9.36 21.98 -5.75
N THR A 42 -10.20 22.72 -6.45
CA THR A 42 -10.16 22.83 -7.92
C THR A 42 -8.86 23.49 -8.38
N ASP A 43 -8.45 24.56 -7.71
CA ASP A 43 -7.22 25.28 -8.06
C ASP A 43 -5.97 24.44 -7.77
N TYR A 44 -5.95 23.74 -6.64
CA TYR A 44 -4.92 22.76 -6.30
C TYR A 44 -4.80 21.67 -7.36
N LEU A 45 -5.91 20.99 -7.65
CA LEU A 45 -5.93 19.88 -8.61
C LEU A 45 -5.57 20.35 -10.03
N TYR A 46 -6.07 21.52 -10.43
CA TYR A 46 -5.73 22.10 -11.74
C TYR A 46 -4.24 22.45 -11.83
N ALA A 47 -3.65 23.02 -10.80
CA ALA A 47 -2.22 23.32 -10.78
C ALA A 47 -1.37 22.06 -11.03
N ARG A 48 -1.78 20.93 -10.47
CA ARG A 48 -1.13 19.62 -10.66
C ARG A 48 -1.32 19.07 -12.09
N LEU A 49 -2.53 19.18 -12.62
CA LEU A 49 -2.94 18.44 -13.83
C LEU A 49 -2.84 19.23 -15.13
N ARG A 50 -2.69 20.56 -15.08
CA ARG A 50 -2.67 21.42 -16.26
C ARG A 50 -1.59 21.03 -17.29
N ARG A 51 -0.42 20.56 -16.83
CA ARG A 51 0.67 20.09 -17.71
C ARG A 51 0.44 18.68 -18.25
N ARG A 52 -0.59 17.99 -17.76
CA ARG A 52 -1.06 16.67 -18.23
C ARG A 52 -2.28 16.81 -19.16
N GLY A 53 -2.61 18.05 -19.61
CA GLY A 53 -3.67 18.33 -20.56
C GLY A 53 -5.06 18.55 -19.97
N TYR A 54 -5.19 18.59 -18.65
CA TYR A 54 -6.49 18.86 -18.00
C TYR A 54 -6.81 20.36 -18.04
N LEU A 55 -8.09 20.68 -18.32
CA LEU A 55 -8.61 22.03 -18.20
C LEU A 55 -9.12 22.27 -16.77
N LYS A 56 -9.26 23.54 -16.35
CA LYS A 56 -9.79 23.89 -15.03
C LYS A 56 -11.18 23.30 -14.79
N ARG A 57 -12.05 23.27 -15.83
CA ARG A 57 -13.36 22.63 -15.77
C ARG A 57 -13.31 21.11 -15.49
N ASP A 58 -12.24 20.44 -15.97
CA ASP A 58 -12.08 18.99 -15.74
C ASP A 58 -11.67 18.75 -14.29
N ALA A 59 -10.74 19.54 -13.73
CA ALA A 59 -10.40 19.51 -12.33
C ALA A 59 -11.62 19.79 -11.44
N GLN A 60 -12.41 20.82 -11.76
CA GLN A 60 -13.65 21.14 -11.04
C GLN A 60 -14.66 19.97 -11.06
N ARG A 61 -14.80 19.31 -12.21
CA ARG A 61 -15.68 18.14 -12.33
C ARG A 61 -15.21 16.99 -11.45
N LEU A 62 -13.91 16.71 -11.43
CA LEU A 62 -13.31 15.67 -10.58
C LEU A 62 -13.57 15.97 -9.11
N VAL A 63 -13.25 17.16 -8.63
CA VAL A 63 -13.48 17.57 -7.23
C VAL A 63 -14.97 17.44 -6.85
N ASN A 64 -15.88 17.87 -7.69
CA ASN A 64 -17.31 17.88 -7.38
C ASN A 64 -17.99 16.50 -7.47
N GLN A 65 -17.44 15.57 -8.24
CA GLN A 65 -18.11 14.31 -8.59
C GLN A 65 -17.39 13.06 -8.08
N ASP A 66 -16.09 13.15 -7.88
CA ASP A 66 -15.30 12.03 -7.40
C ASP A 66 -14.92 12.18 -5.93
N ARG A 67 -15.40 11.24 -5.09
CA ARG A 67 -15.17 11.27 -3.64
C ARG A 67 -13.72 10.96 -3.27
N ASN A 68 -13.04 10.14 -4.06
CA ASN A 68 -11.63 9.82 -3.81
C ASN A 68 -10.78 11.07 -4.05
N VAL A 69 -10.98 11.72 -5.19
CA VAL A 69 -10.28 12.97 -5.53
C VAL A 69 -10.58 14.06 -4.50
N PHE A 70 -11.86 14.21 -4.11
CA PHE A 70 -12.25 15.18 -3.08
C PHE A 70 -11.56 14.89 -1.73
N GLY A 71 -11.59 13.63 -1.28
CA GLY A 71 -10.91 13.20 -0.05
C GLY A 71 -9.40 13.42 -0.08
N CYS A 72 -8.76 13.14 -1.22
CA CYS A 72 -7.33 13.44 -1.42
C CYS A 72 -7.05 14.94 -1.34
N CYS A 73 -7.93 15.79 -1.87
CA CYS A 73 -7.80 17.24 -1.74
C CYS A 73 -7.96 17.70 -0.27
N MET A 74 -8.85 17.08 0.50
CA MET A 74 -8.94 17.32 1.95
C MET A 74 -7.62 17.03 2.65
N LEU A 75 -6.99 15.89 2.35
CA LEU A 75 -5.68 15.53 2.91
C LEU A 75 -4.59 16.53 2.52
N ALA A 76 -4.56 16.93 1.25
CA ALA A 76 -3.57 17.87 0.74
C ALA A 76 -3.64 19.25 1.43
N HIS A 77 -4.83 19.66 1.85
CA HIS A 77 -5.06 20.94 2.53
C HIS A 77 -5.05 20.84 4.07
N GLY A 78 -4.90 19.62 4.63
CA GLY A 78 -4.93 19.41 6.07
C GLY A 78 -6.34 19.50 6.69
N ASP A 79 -7.39 19.37 5.87
CA ASP A 79 -8.78 19.29 6.34
C ASP A 79 -9.14 17.88 6.85
N ALA A 80 -8.23 16.90 6.63
CA ALA A 80 -8.25 15.57 7.23
C ALA A 80 -6.81 15.04 7.32
N ASP A 81 -6.56 14.11 8.25
CA ASP A 81 -5.22 13.55 8.50
C ASP A 81 -4.97 12.25 7.75
N GLY A 82 -6.00 11.44 7.52
CA GLY A 82 -5.92 10.17 6.82
C GLY A 82 -7.22 9.84 6.09
N MET A 83 -7.15 8.93 5.11
CA MET A 83 -8.29 8.51 4.29
C MET A 83 -8.36 6.99 4.17
N VAL A 84 -9.58 6.46 4.29
CA VAL A 84 -9.91 5.09 3.88
C VAL A 84 -10.97 5.16 2.79
N THR A 85 -10.70 4.54 1.66
CA THR A 85 -11.62 4.49 0.52
C THR A 85 -11.74 3.08 -0.05
N GLY A 86 -12.50 2.88 -1.14
CA GLY A 86 -12.69 1.58 -1.78
C GLY A 86 -14.08 1.02 -1.56
N VAL A 87 -14.21 -0.30 -1.34
CA VAL A 87 -15.43 -1.10 -1.12
C VAL A 87 -16.39 -1.14 -2.31
N THR A 88 -16.65 -0.01 -2.96
CA THR A 88 -17.63 0.13 -4.07
C THR A 88 -16.99 0.37 -5.43
N ARG A 89 -15.65 0.43 -5.48
CA ARG A 89 -14.85 0.61 -6.70
C ARG A 89 -13.69 -0.38 -6.72
N ASN A 90 -13.22 -0.73 -7.90
CA ASN A 90 -12.01 -1.51 -8.06
C ASN A 90 -10.81 -0.77 -7.47
N TYR A 91 -9.86 -1.53 -6.94
CA TYR A 91 -8.66 -1.00 -6.29
C TYR A 91 -7.87 -0.05 -7.20
N ASP A 92 -7.63 -0.45 -8.44
CA ASP A 92 -6.85 0.30 -9.44
C ASP A 92 -7.50 1.65 -9.80
N VAL A 93 -8.85 1.73 -9.81
CA VAL A 93 -9.58 2.99 -10.02
C VAL A 93 -9.32 3.93 -8.84
N CYS A 94 -9.43 3.42 -7.61
CA CYS A 94 -9.16 4.22 -6.42
C CYS A 94 -7.69 4.66 -6.37
N LEU A 95 -6.76 3.77 -6.69
CA LEU A 95 -5.33 4.07 -6.75
C LEU A 95 -5.03 5.16 -7.78
N THR A 96 -5.64 5.07 -8.96
CA THR A 96 -5.51 6.09 -10.00
C THR A 96 -5.96 7.46 -9.51
N ASP A 97 -7.13 7.55 -8.84
CA ASP A 97 -7.65 8.79 -8.27
C ASP A 97 -6.69 9.37 -7.20
N VAL A 98 -6.12 8.50 -6.36
CA VAL A 98 -5.16 8.88 -5.32
C VAL A 98 -3.86 9.42 -5.95
N LEU A 99 -3.25 8.69 -6.88
CA LEU A 99 -2.00 9.10 -7.56
C LEU A 99 -2.19 10.31 -8.48
N LEU A 100 -3.41 10.58 -8.92
CA LEU A 100 -3.75 11.81 -9.63
C LEU A 100 -3.68 13.03 -8.69
N SER A 101 -4.00 12.85 -7.42
CA SER A 101 -4.25 13.91 -6.45
C SER A 101 -3.13 14.12 -5.44
N LEU A 102 -2.35 13.08 -5.12
CA LEU A 102 -1.28 13.12 -4.12
C LEU A 102 0.06 12.69 -4.73
N ASP A 103 1.15 13.15 -4.11
CA ASP A 103 2.51 12.75 -4.47
C ASP A 103 3.00 11.61 -3.59
N PRO A 104 3.97 10.81 -4.05
CA PRO A 104 4.76 9.98 -3.16
C PRO A 104 5.56 10.84 -2.17
N LEU A 105 6.05 10.23 -1.11
CA LEU A 105 7.10 10.82 -0.27
C LEU A 105 8.37 11.01 -1.10
N PRO A 106 9.21 12.02 -0.78
CA PRO A 106 10.52 12.14 -1.40
C PRO A 106 11.31 10.82 -1.25
N ASP A 107 11.91 10.38 -2.33
CA ASP A 107 12.76 9.17 -2.40
C ASP A 107 12.06 7.86 -2.00
N ALA A 108 10.73 7.83 -1.99
CA ALA A 108 9.93 6.63 -1.69
C ALA A 108 9.17 6.13 -2.92
N ASP A 109 9.09 4.82 -3.04
CA ASP A 109 8.21 4.15 -4.00
C ASP A 109 6.83 3.91 -3.40
N VAL A 110 5.79 4.15 -4.19
CA VAL A 110 4.43 3.77 -3.79
C VAL A 110 4.27 2.28 -4.01
N ILE A 111 3.95 1.56 -2.93
CA ILE A 111 3.80 0.10 -2.94
C ILE A 111 2.55 -0.35 -2.20
N GLY A 112 2.09 -1.56 -2.52
CA GLY A 112 1.09 -2.26 -1.72
C GLY A 112 1.71 -3.43 -0.97
N MET A 113 1.61 -3.45 0.35
CA MET A 113 2.12 -4.52 1.18
C MET A 113 1.00 -5.28 1.87
N SER A 114 1.01 -6.60 1.83
CA SER A 114 0.07 -7.44 2.57
C SER A 114 0.77 -8.15 3.73
N MET A 115 0.19 -8.07 4.91
CA MET A 115 0.64 -8.81 6.09
C MET A 115 -0.16 -10.11 6.20
N VAL A 116 0.51 -11.23 6.21
CA VAL A 116 -0.07 -12.57 6.33
C VAL A 116 0.31 -13.15 7.69
N ILE A 117 -0.70 -13.40 8.52
CA ILE A 117 -0.52 -13.94 9.88
C ILE A 117 -1.08 -15.36 9.91
N ASN A 118 -0.22 -16.33 10.18
CA ASN A 118 -0.61 -17.73 10.27
C ASN A 118 0.19 -18.47 11.34
N ARG A 119 -0.48 -19.15 12.26
CA ARG A 119 0.13 -20.01 13.30
C ARG A 119 1.27 -19.33 14.07
N GLY A 120 1.11 -18.04 14.40
CA GLY A 120 2.10 -17.26 15.14
C GLY A 120 3.27 -16.73 14.31
N LYS A 121 3.29 -17.01 13.00
CA LYS A 121 4.24 -16.39 12.05
C LYS A 121 3.57 -15.20 11.37
N THR A 122 4.32 -14.13 11.18
CA THR A 122 3.92 -12.97 10.40
C THR A 122 4.88 -12.80 9.23
N ILE A 123 4.34 -12.72 8.03
CA ILE A 123 5.07 -12.54 6.78
C ILE A 123 4.49 -11.31 6.06
N PHE A 124 5.36 -10.50 5.49
CA PHE A 124 5.01 -9.34 4.70
C PHE A 124 5.30 -9.63 3.22
N ILE A 125 4.33 -9.45 2.35
CA ILE A 125 4.43 -9.69 0.91
C ILE A 125 4.30 -8.36 0.19
N ALA A 126 5.28 -8.01 -0.66
CA ALA A 126 5.36 -6.79 -1.45
C ALA A 126 5.89 -7.09 -2.87
N ASP A 127 5.43 -6.41 -3.91
CA ASP A 127 4.31 -5.50 -4.00
C ASP A 127 3.03 -6.27 -4.38
N THR A 128 1.95 -6.06 -3.67
CA THR A 128 0.71 -6.82 -3.89
C THR A 128 -0.34 -6.06 -4.71
N SER A 129 -0.11 -4.77 -5.07
CA SER A 129 -1.21 -3.98 -5.66
C SER A 129 -0.85 -2.75 -6.49
N VAL A 130 0.41 -2.36 -6.62
CA VAL A 130 0.79 -1.11 -7.31
C VAL A 130 1.64 -1.35 -8.54
N ASN A 131 2.79 -2.02 -8.40
CA ASN A 131 3.77 -2.19 -9.47
C ASN A 131 3.56 -3.52 -10.19
N GLU A 132 3.02 -3.46 -11.41
CA GLU A 132 2.61 -4.67 -12.15
C GLU A 132 3.79 -5.58 -12.49
N LEU A 133 4.85 -5.00 -13.05
CA LEU A 133 6.05 -5.73 -13.48
C LEU A 133 7.30 -4.89 -13.18
N PRO A 134 7.72 -4.81 -11.92
CA PRO A 134 8.84 -3.98 -11.51
C PRO A 134 10.16 -4.44 -12.14
N ASP A 135 11.04 -3.50 -12.43
CA ASP A 135 12.44 -3.75 -12.77
C ASP A 135 13.31 -3.88 -11.51
N GLY A 136 14.64 -3.99 -11.66
CA GLY A 136 15.57 -4.17 -10.55
C GLY A 136 15.58 -2.97 -9.59
N GLU A 137 15.52 -1.74 -10.12
CA GLU A 137 15.50 -0.52 -9.30
C GLU A 137 14.20 -0.44 -8.50
N GLN A 138 13.06 -0.70 -9.15
CA GLN A 138 11.76 -0.73 -8.50
C GLN A 138 11.66 -1.83 -7.44
N LEU A 139 12.21 -3.03 -7.70
CA LEU A 139 12.25 -4.12 -6.71
C LEU A 139 13.09 -3.72 -5.48
N ALA A 140 14.22 -3.06 -5.67
CA ALA A 140 15.05 -2.55 -4.59
C ALA A 140 14.31 -1.46 -3.77
N GLY A 141 13.61 -0.55 -4.44
CA GLY A 141 12.75 0.46 -3.82
C GLY A 141 11.60 -0.15 -3.02
N ILE A 142 10.90 -1.14 -3.60
CA ILE A 142 9.84 -1.91 -2.91
C ILE A 142 10.39 -2.54 -1.61
N ALA A 143 11.59 -3.12 -1.65
CA ALA A 143 12.21 -3.70 -0.47
C ALA A 143 12.49 -2.65 0.61
N LYS A 144 13.09 -1.52 0.24
CA LYS A 144 13.39 -0.41 1.18
C LYS A 144 12.12 0.12 1.85
N GLU A 145 11.07 0.34 1.07
CA GLU A 145 9.80 0.84 1.58
C GLU A 145 9.12 -0.17 2.53
N ALA A 146 9.10 -1.47 2.16
CA ALA A 146 8.59 -2.53 3.01
C ALA A 146 9.38 -2.64 4.33
N VAL A 147 10.71 -2.51 4.28
CA VAL A 147 11.58 -2.52 5.46
C VAL A 147 11.23 -1.39 6.42
N VAL A 148 11.01 -0.17 5.92
CA VAL A 148 10.61 0.98 6.76
C VAL A 148 9.31 0.67 7.51
N ALA A 149 8.31 0.15 6.81
CA ALA A 149 7.03 -0.20 7.42
C ALA A 149 7.16 -1.33 8.46
N VAL A 150 7.91 -2.37 8.14
CA VAL A 150 8.12 -3.55 9.01
C VAL A 150 8.89 -3.18 10.28
N LYS A 151 9.91 -2.32 10.18
CA LYS A 151 10.63 -1.78 11.36
C LYS A 151 9.69 -0.98 12.28
N ARG A 152 8.84 -0.13 11.71
CA ARG A 152 7.85 0.64 12.50
C ARG A 152 6.85 -0.27 13.22
N LEU A 153 6.52 -1.43 12.67
CA LEU A 153 5.70 -2.44 13.34
C LEU A 153 6.47 -3.24 14.40
N GLY A 154 7.76 -2.94 14.64
CA GLY A 154 8.57 -3.55 15.68
C GLY A 154 9.23 -4.88 15.28
N PHE A 155 9.25 -5.24 14.00
CA PHE A 155 9.90 -6.44 13.50
C PHE A 155 11.35 -6.14 13.03
N VAL A 156 12.23 -7.12 13.17
CA VAL A 156 13.55 -7.09 12.54
C VAL A 156 13.40 -7.58 11.09
N PRO A 157 13.67 -6.74 10.07
CA PRO A 157 13.44 -7.11 8.69
C PRO A 157 14.49 -8.10 8.18
N ARG A 158 14.02 -9.15 7.51
CA ARG A 158 14.82 -10.08 6.71
C ARG A 158 14.13 -10.24 5.35
N VAL A 159 14.74 -9.65 4.34
CA VAL A 159 14.15 -9.53 2.99
C VAL A 159 14.61 -10.69 2.12
N ALA A 160 13.66 -11.35 1.46
CA ALA A 160 13.94 -12.29 0.38
C ALA A 160 13.34 -11.78 -0.93
N PHE A 161 14.20 -11.59 -1.93
CA PHE A 161 13.76 -11.35 -3.31
C PHE A 161 13.43 -12.67 -3.97
N LEU A 162 12.14 -12.95 -4.14
CA LEU A 162 11.67 -14.25 -4.56
C LEU A 162 11.77 -14.46 -6.07
N SER A 163 12.15 -15.68 -6.42
CA SER A 163 12.18 -16.18 -7.79
C SER A 163 11.86 -17.67 -7.81
N TYR A 164 11.68 -18.24 -8.99
CA TYR A 164 11.65 -19.68 -9.21
C TYR A 164 13.06 -20.30 -9.16
N SER A 165 14.10 -19.48 -9.26
CA SER A 165 15.50 -19.85 -9.17
C SER A 165 16.04 -19.56 -7.76
N THR A 166 17.19 -20.14 -7.45
CA THR A 166 17.91 -19.90 -6.19
C THR A 166 19.39 -19.71 -6.51
N PHE A 167 19.93 -18.52 -6.21
CA PHE A 167 21.32 -18.14 -6.46
C PHE A 167 21.77 -18.38 -7.91
N GLY A 168 20.90 -18.02 -8.87
CA GLY A 168 21.18 -18.11 -10.29
C GLY A 168 20.90 -19.49 -10.94
N ASN A 169 20.35 -20.45 -10.22
CA ASN A 169 20.03 -21.75 -10.78
C ASN A 169 18.54 -22.10 -10.62
N PRO A 170 17.77 -22.36 -11.71
CA PRO A 170 18.17 -22.22 -13.11
C PRO A 170 18.31 -20.75 -13.55
N MET A 171 19.18 -20.47 -14.53
CA MET A 171 19.32 -19.15 -15.13
C MET A 171 18.08 -18.79 -15.95
N GLY A 172 17.73 -17.49 -15.95
CA GLY A 172 16.61 -16.97 -16.75
C GLY A 172 16.49 -15.47 -16.65
N GLU A 173 16.02 -14.84 -17.73
CA GLU A 173 15.91 -13.38 -17.87
C GLU A 173 15.09 -12.72 -16.75
N ARG A 174 13.99 -13.37 -16.31
CA ARG A 174 13.15 -12.82 -15.23
C ARG A 174 13.82 -12.93 -13.86
N ALA A 175 14.62 -13.98 -13.64
CA ALA A 175 15.41 -14.13 -12.44
C ALA A 175 16.58 -13.13 -12.39
N GLU A 176 17.09 -12.71 -13.55
CA GLU A 176 18.13 -11.68 -13.65
C GLU A 176 17.68 -10.36 -13.05
N LYS A 177 16.45 -9.89 -13.35
CA LYS A 177 15.91 -8.66 -12.74
C LYS A 177 15.85 -8.71 -11.21
N VAL A 178 15.62 -9.90 -10.64
CA VAL A 178 15.62 -10.08 -9.19
C VAL A 178 17.04 -9.98 -8.64
N ARG A 179 18.05 -10.51 -9.36
CA ARG A 179 19.47 -10.35 -8.99
C ARG A 179 19.94 -8.91 -9.13
N ASP A 180 19.45 -8.19 -10.16
CA ASP A 180 19.76 -6.77 -10.34
C ASP A 180 19.33 -5.95 -9.12
N ALA A 181 18.16 -6.24 -8.54
CA ALA A 181 17.70 -5.58 -7.32
C ALA A 181 18.65 -5.79 -6.14
N VAL A 182 19.19 -7.00 -6.00
CA VAL A 182 20.18 -7.32 -4.95
C VAL A 182 21.51 -6.60 -5.21
N ALA A 183 21.98 -6.55 -6.46
CA ALA A 183 23.18 -5.83 -6.85
C ALA A 183 23.06 -4.32 -6.58
N ILE A 184 21.90 -3.72 -6.87
CA ILE A 184 21.61 -2.32 -6.56
C ILE A 184 21.69 -2.04 -5.06
N LEU A 185 21.17 -2.93 -4.21
CA LEU A 185 21.29 -2.78 -2.77
C LEU A 185 22.75 -2.96 -2.29
N ASP A 186 23.50 -3.86 -2.91
CA ASP A 186 24.94 -4.07 -2.61
C ASP A 186 25.77 -2.81 -2.97
N GLU A 187 25.47 -2.16 -4.08
CA GLU A 187 26.12 -0.92 -4.53
C GLU A 187 25.78 0.28 -3.63
N CYS A 188 24.55 0.35 -3.14
CA CYS A 188 24.10 1.41 -2.23
C CYS A 188 24.91 1.45 -0.93
N GLY A 189 25.36 0.31 -0.43
CA GLY A 189 26.25 0.18 0.74
C GLY A 189 25.66 0.63 2.09
N ASP A 190 24.45 1.12 2.11
CA ASP A 190 23.80 1.81 3.25
C ASP A 190 22.58 1.05 3.80
N CYS A 191 22.48 -0.24 3.49
CA CYS A 191 21.37 -1.07 3.92
C CYS A 191 21.60 -1.60 5.34
N ASP A 192 20.80 -1.12 6.29
CA ASP A 192 20.81 -1.55 7.70
C ASP A 192 19.86 -2.73 7.97
N PHE A 193 19.64 -3.59 6.98
CA PHE A 193 18.78 -4.77 7.06
C PHE A 193 19.36 -5.94 6.26
N GLU A 194 18.97 -7.16 6.63
CA GLU A 194 19.36 -8.37 5.91
C GLU A 194 18.51 -8.54 4.64
N TYR A 195 19.16 -8.90 3.53
CA TYR A 195 18.49 -9.21 2.27
C TYR A 195 19.23 -10.30 1.50
N GLU A 196 18.50 -11.06 0.72
CA GLU A 196 19.03 -12.15 -0.12
C GLU A 196 18.15 -12.35 -1.36
N GLY A 197 18.76 -12.82 -2.44
CA GLY A 197 18.08 -13.17 -3.70
C GLY A 197 19.06 -13.38 -4.85
N ASP A 198 18.62 -13.97 -5.94
CA ASP A 198 17.31 -14.62 -6.14
C ASP A 198 17.19 -15.91 -5.31
N ILE A 199 16.06 -16.07 -4.64
CA ILE A 199 15.84 -17.22 -3.77
C ILE A 199 14.41 -17.77 -3.90
N ALA A 200 14.25 -19.09 -3.89
CA ALA A 200 12.93 -19.73 -3.92
C ALA A 200 12.22 -19.62 -2.58
N ALA A 201 10.88 -19.54 -2.58
CA ALA A 201 10.09 -19.29 -1.39
C ALA A 201 10.25 -20.36 -0.29
N ASP A 202 10.40 -21.62 -0.68
CA ASP A 202 10.63 -22.75 0.24
C ASP A 202 12.00 -22.65 0.94
N VAL A 203 13.01 -22.11 0.26
CA VAL A 203 14.34 -21.85 0.84
C VAL A 203 14.29 -20.61 1.73
N ALA A 204 13.67 -19.51 1.27
CA ALA A 204 13.56 -18.27 2.02
C ALA A 204 12.84 -18.45 3.38
N LEU A 205 11.83 -19.33 3.42
CA LEU A 205 11.00 -19.60 4.59
C LEU A 205 11.48 -20.80 5.41
N ASN A 206 12.63 -21.42 5.05
CA ASN A 206 13.19 -22.55 5.76
C ASN A 206 14.21 -22.07 6.81
N PRO A 207 13.99 -22.32 8.11
CA PRO A 207 14.93 -21.92 9.15
C PRO A 207 16.31 -22.59 9.01
N SER A 208 16.35 -23.72 8.32
CA SER A 208 17.57 -24.53 8.11
C SER A 208 18.20 -24.32 6.73
N HIS A 209 17.84 -23.28 6.00
CA HIS A 209 18.36 -23.05 4.63
C HIS A 209 19.89 -22.96 4.58
N LYS A 210 20.53 -22.50 5.65
CA LYS A 210 21.99 -22.41 5.75
C LYS A 210 22.72 -23.76 5.73
N ILE A 211 22.04 -24.87 5.94
CA ILE A 211 22.62 -26.20 5.78
C ILE A 211 22.99 -26.45 4.31
N LEU A 212 22.13 -26.02 3.38
CA LEU A 212 22.34 -26.12 1.94
C LEU A 212 23.09 -24.90 1.38
N TYR A 213 22.84 -23.72 1.94
CA TYR A 213 23.38 -22.43 1.48
C TYR A 213 24.09 -21.70 2.63
N PRO A 214 25.28 -22.18 3.09
CA PRO A 214 25.96 -21.62 4.24
C PRO A 214 26.43 -20.17 4.02
N PHE A 215 26.52 -19.73 2.79
CA PHE A 215 26.87 -18.37 2.39
C PHE A 215 25.71 -17.37 2.42
N SER A 216 24.48 -17.82 2.63
CA SER A 216 23.32 -16.94 2.69
C SER A 216 23.50 -15.85 3.74
N ARG A 217 23.13 -14.63 3.39
CA ARG A 217 23.21 -13.44 4.26
C ARG A 217 22.10 -13.38 5.30
N LEU A 218 20.98 -14.10 5.10
CA LEU A 218 19.88 -14.13 6.06
C LEU A 218 20.28 -14.91 7.31
N SER A 219 20.10 -14.32 8.49
CA SER A 219 20.35 -14.97 9.78
C SER A 219 19.31 -16.02 10.16
N GLY A 220 18.14 -16.01 9.51
CA GLY A 220 17.03 -16.92 9.73
C GLY A 220 16.00 -16.86 8.60
N GLU A 221 14.79 -17.33 8.84
CA GLU A 221 13.68 -17.24 7.88
C GLU A 221 13.43 -15.78 7.47
N ALA A 222 13.19 -15.55 6.16
CA ALA A 222 12.73 -14.25 5.69
C ALA A 222 11.34 -13.94 6.24
N ASN A 223 11.10 -12.67 6.55
CA ASN A 223 9.79 -12.18 6.93
C ASN A 223 9.23 -11.12 5.97
N ILE A 224 10.05 -10.59 5.07
CA ILE A 224 9.63 -9.75 3.96
C ILE A 224 9.92 -10.51 2.67
N LEU A 225 8.86 -10.75 1.89
CA LEU A 225 8.94 -11.44 0.61
C LEU A 225 8.65 -10.44 -0.50
N VAL A 226 9.69 -10.04 -1.23
CA VAL A 226 9.57 -9.18 -2.42
C VAL A 226 9.33 -10.07 -3.62
N MET A 227 8.17 -9.90 -4.22
CA MET A 227 7.72 -10.70 -5.35
C MET A 227 8.15 -10.08 -6.68
N PRO A 228 8.50 -10.90 -7.69
CA PRO A 228 8.98 -10.41 -8.99
C PRO A 228 7.92 -9.69 -9.82
N ALA A 229 6.65 -9.81 -9.45
CA ALA A 229 5.53 -9.15 -10.12
C ALA A 229 4.26 -9.22 -9.26
N ILE A 230 3.33 -8.31 -9.49
CA ILE A 230 2.02 -8.26 -8.82
C ILE A 230 1.23 -9.56 -8.96
N HIS A 231 1.36 -10.26 -10.10
CA HIS A 231 0.71 -11.55 -10.33
C HIS A 231 1.12 -12.60 -9.29
N SER A 232 2.43 -12.77 -9.07
CA SER A 232 2.94 -13.72 -8.08
C SER A 232 2.54 -13.31 -6.68
N ALA A 233 2.64 -12.03 -6.34
CA ALA A 233 2.26 -11.49 -5.04
C ALA A 233 0.77 -11.68 -4.74
N SER A 234 -0.10 -11.23 -5.63
CA SER A 234 -1.55 -11.30 -5.45
C SER A 234 -2.07 -12.74 -5.42
N ILE A 235 -1.57 -13.61 -6.30
CA ILE A 235 -1.96 -15.02 -6.33
C ILE A 235 -1.52 -15.73 -5.05
N SER A 236 -0.26 -15.56 -4.65
CA SER A 236 0.29 -16.22 -3.45
C SER A 236 -0.43 -15.77 -2.18
N THR A 237 -0.70 -14.48 -2.02
CA THR A 237 -1.43 -13.93 -0.87
C THR A 237 -2.83 -14.53 -0.77
N LYS A 238 -3.58 -14.59 -1.88
CA LYS A 238 -4.93 -15.16 -1.92
C LYS A 238 -4.96 -16.68 -1.72
N LEU A 239 -3.94 -17.39 -2.21
CA LEU A 239 -3.79 -18.83 -1.96
C LEU A 239 -3.52 -19.10 -0.47
N LEU A 240 -2.64 -18.33 0.16
CA LEU A 240 -2.37 -18.44 1.59
C LEU A 240 -3.62 -18.16 2.42
N GLU A 241 -4.37 -17.11 2.10
CA GLU A 241 -5.64 -16.79 2.75
C GLU A 241 -6.66 -17.92 2.61
N GLY A 242 -6.91 -18.38 1.39
CA GLY A 242 -7.94 -19.39 1.09
C GLY A 242 -7.60 -20.79 1.61
N MET A 243 -6.33 -21.18 1.61
CA MET A 243 -5.91 -22.56 1.95
C MET A 243 -5.50 -22.73 3.41
N SER A 244 -4.85 -21.72 4.02
CA SER A 244 -4.24 -21.85 5.34
C SER A 244 -5.05 -21.21 6.48
N ARG A 245 -6.19 -20.62 6.19
CA ARG A 245 -6.97 -19.78 7.12
C ARG A 245 -6.10 -18.67 7.74
N ALA A 246 -5.13 -18.18 7.02
CA ALA A 246 -4.32 -17.05 7.43
C ALA A 246 -5.18 -15.79 7.55
N THR A 247 -4.89 -14.95 8.51
CA THR A 247 -5.42 -13.59 8.52
C THR A 247 -4.55 -12.74 7.59
N VAL A 248 -5.17 -12.12 6.60
CA VAL A 248 -4.50 -11.20 5.69
C VAL A 248 -4.96 -9.79 6.00
N ILE A 249 -4.02 -8.88 6.26
CA ILE A 249 -4.26 -7.45 6.42
C ILE A 249 -3.62 -6.74 5.24
N GLY A 250 -4.43 -6.01 4.46
CA GLY A 250 -3.93 -5.31 3.28
C GLY A 250 -4.75 -5.59 2.02
N PRO A 251 -4.27 -5.14 0.85
CA PRO A 251 -2.99 -4.41 0.69
C PRO A 251 -2.97 -3.09 1.45
N VAL A 252 -1.89 -2.85 2.19
CA VAL A 252 -1.60 -1.59 2.84
C VAL A 252 -0.83 -0.72 1.84
N LEU A 253 -1.34 0.45 1.52
CA LEU A 253 -0.71 1.39 0.61
C LEU A 253 0.34 2.22 1.37
N LEU A 254 1.57 2.20 0.89
CA LEU A 254 2.74 2.83 1.51
C LEU A 254 3.44 3.77 0.52
N GLY A 255 4.29 4.65 1.02
CA GLY A 255 5.11 5.52 0.18
C GLY A 255 4.44 6.82 -0.27
N LEU A 256 3.21 7.10 0.12
CA LEU A 256 2.52 8.37 -0.17
C LEU A 256 2.87 9.46 0.84
N SER A 257 2.84 10.71 0.38
CA SER A 257 3.02 11.91 1.22
C SER A 257 1.85 12.18 2.19
N LYS A 258 0.74 11.45 2.05
CA LYS A 258 -0.44 11.51 2.92
C LYS A 258 -0.94 10.09 3.17
N SER A 259 -1.48 9.85 4.36
CA SER A 259 -1.97 8.53 4.74
C SER A 259 -3.30 8.21 4.03
N VAL A 260 -3.25 7.26 3.10
CA VAL A 260 -4.41 6.77 2.35
C VAL A 260 -4.39 5.25 2.34
N GLN A 261 -5.53 4.64 2.65
CA GLN A 261 -5.72 3.20 2.51
C GLN A 261 -6.90 2.89 1.60
N ILE A 262 -6.75 1.86 0.77
CA ILE A 262 -7.75 1.44 -0.21
C ILE A 262 -8.26 0.05 0.14
N ALA A 263 -9.53 -0.05 0.50
CA ALA A 263 -10.20 -1.31 0.78
C ALA A 263 -10.62 -2.03 -0.51
N SER A 264 -10.54 -3.36 -0.51
CA SER A 264 -11.02 -4.19 -1.62
C SER A 264 -12.55 -4.16 -1.73
N LEU A 265 -13.09 -4.59 -2.89
CA LEU A 265 -14.54 -4.69 -3.13
C LEU A 265 -15.28 -5.60 -2.14
N GLY A 266 -14.63 -6.60 -1.62
CA GLY A 266 -15.20 -7.56 -0.66
C GLY A 266 -14.84 -7.28 0.79
N ALA A 267 -14.28 -6.11 1.10
CA ALA A 267 -13.80 -5.78 2.43
C ALA A 267 -14.89 -5.86 3.48
N THR A 268 -14.59 -6.54 4.57
CA THR A 268 -15.44 -6.65 5.75
C THR A 268 -15.32 -5.41 6.64
N VAL A 269 -16.18 -5.30 7.64
CA VAL A 269 -16.06 -4.23 8.66
C VAL A 269 -14.71 -4.30 9.38
N ASN A 270 -14.23 -5.51 9.67
CA ASN A 270 -12.92 -5.69 10.32
C ASN A 270 -11.77 -5.22 9.42
N ASP A 271 -11.85 -5.46 8.11
CA ASP A 271 -10.84 -4.97 7.17
C ASP A 271 -10.82 -3.44 7.14
N LEU A 272 -11.98 -2.80 7.14
CA LEU A 272 -12.07 -1.34 7.20
C LEU A 272 -11.50 -0.77 8.52
N VAL A 273 -11.75 -1.43 9.65
CA VAL A 273 -11.18 -1.03 10.95
C VAL A 273 -9.67 -1.22 10.94
N ASN A 274 -9.16 -2.33 10.40
CA ASN A 274 -7.73 -2.57 10.26
C ASN A 274 -7.07 -1.50 9.38
N LEU A 275 -7.65 -1.20 8.22
CA LEU A 275 -7.12 -0.16 7.32
C LEU A 275 -7.18 1.24 7.95
N ALA A 276 -8.25 1.56 8.71
CA ALA A 276 -8.32 2.80 9.45
C ALA A 276 -7.27 2.90 10.57
N THR A 277 -6.96 1.76 11.21
CA THR A 277 -5.89 1.68 12.21
C THR A 277 -4.52 1.91 11.57
N VAL A 278 -4.28 1.27 10.42
CA VAL A 278 -3.04 1.47 9.65
C VAL A 278 -2.95 2.92 9.18
N ALA A 279 -4.03 3.49 8.65
CA ALA A 279 -4.04 4.90 8.25
C ALA A 279 -3.68 5.83 9.41
N ALA A 280 -4.26 5.61 10.59
CA ALA A 280 -3.95 6.40 11.78
C ALA A 280 -2.49 6.22 12.23
N PHE A 281 -1.94 5.01 12.15
CA PHE A 281 -0.54 4.72 12.48
C PHE A 281 0.45 5.37 11.49
N ASP A 282 0.05 5.51 10.24
CA ASP A 282 0.93 6.06 9.19
C ASP A 282 0.97 7.60 9.18
N ILE A 283 0.02 8.28 9.85
CA ILE A 283 -0.02 9.75 9.94
C ILE A 283 1.30 10.31 10.51
N ASP A 284 1.86 9.67 11.53
CA ASP A 284 3.11 10.13 12.16
C ASP A 284 4.32 10.11 11.20
N ARG A 285 4.27 9.27 10.17
CA ARG A 285 5.31 9.21 9.13
C ARG A 285 5.18 10.33 8.10
N VAL A 286 3.95 10.63 7.71
CA VAL A 286 3.69 11.59 6.61
C VAL A 286 3.54 13.03 7.11
N GLY A 287 3.42 13.23 8.42
CA GLY A 287 3.34 14.54 9.07
C GLY A 287 4.69 15.12 9.53
N SER A 288 5.76 14.35 9.44
CA SER A 288 7.14 14.75 9.77
C SER A 288 7.91 15.11 8.51
#